data_17dba9fd87a6115e135c47b8dee0a33f
#
_entry.id   17dba9fd87a6115e135c47b8dee0a33f
#
_cell.length_a   1.000
_cell.length_b   1.000
_cell.length_c   1.000
_cell.angle_alpha   90.00
_cell.angle_beta   90.00
_cell.angle_gamma   90.00
#
_symmetry.space_group_name_H-M   'P 1'
#
loop_
_entity.id
_entity.type
_entity.pdbx_description
1 polymer ?
#
loop_
_entity_poly.entity_id
_entity_poly.type
_entity_poly.pdbx_seq_one_letter_code
_entity_poly.pdbx_strand_id
1 'polypeptide(L)'
;VITTGEAVISGSFETLADAETLANQITSGAMPFAVEAKSTGTVAASLGEKALEGMVLAGIIGFALISIYLVLMYRLPGAVAILALLGQVAGSIAAVSGYFGAFNGFTLTLPGIAGIILSVGMAVDANVIIFERIKEELRVGKSTVASLHAGFKNAFSSIIDSNVTTLIAVIVLM
;
A
#
# COMPACT_ATOMS: atom_id res chain seq x y z
N VAL A 1 -52.18 -11.34 1.75
CA VAL A 1 -51.96 -9.89 1.66
C VAL A 1 -52.26 -9.32 3.04
N ILE A 2 -51.26 -8.71 3.69
CA ILE A 2 -51.45 -8.10 5.02
C ILE A 2 -52.03 -6.71 4.79
N THR A 3 -53.29 -6.53 5.11
CA THR A 3 -54.00 -5.26 4.86
C THR A 3 -54.00 -4.33 6.08
N THR A 4 -53.61 -4.83 7.24
CA THR A 4 -53.63 -4.09 8.51
C THR A 4 -52.26 -3.46 8.89
N GLY A 5 -51.20 -3.71 8.12
CA GLY A 5 -49.87 -3.23 8.43
C GLY A 5 -49.15 -3.93 9.60
N GLU A 6 -49.86 -4.87 10.24
CA GLU A 6 -49.32 -5.68 11.33
C GLU A 6 -49.27 -7.16 10.95
N ALA A 7 -48.16 -7.81 11.23
CA ALA A 7 -47.97 -9.25 11.05
C ALA A 7 -47.51 -9.87 12.36
N VAL A 8 -48.21 -10.93 12.77
CA VAL A 8 -47.79 -11.72 13.95
C VAL A 8 -47.17 -13.02 13.45
N ILE A 9 -45.95 -13.27 13.83
CA ILE A 9 -45.23 -14.51 13.56
C ILE A 9 -45.25 -15.31 14.86
N SER A 10 -45.99 -16.43 14.88
CA SER A 10 -46.05 -17.37 16.00
C SER A 10 -45.28 -18.63 15.64
N GLY A 11 -44.38 -19.05 16.53
CA GLY A 11 -43.57 -20.26 16.40
C GLY A 11 -43.08 -20.74 17.75
N SER A 12 -42.54 -21.96 17.81
CA SER A 12 -41.86 -22.45 19.02
C SER A 12 -40.45 -21.84 19.07
N PHE A 13 -40.30 -20.75 19.81
CA PHE A 13 -39.00 -20.21 20.14
C PHE A 13 -38.51 -20.86 21.43
N GLU A 14 -37.26 -21.31 21.47
CA GLU A 14 -36.69 -21.95 22.68
C GLU A 14 -36.42 -20.91 23.78
N THR A 15 -36.08 -19.68 23.39
CA THR A 15 -35.87 -18.57 24.32
C THR A 15 -36.52 -17.27 23.84
N LEU A 16 -36.77 -16.36 24.78
CA LEU A 16 -37.29 -15.00 24.48
C LEU A 16 -36.25 -14.20 23.63
N ALA A 17 -34.97 -14.47 23.83
CA ALA A 17 -33.89 -13.83 23.08
C ALA A 17 -33.93 -14.19 21.59
N ASP A 18 -34.35 -15.40 21.23
CA ASP A 18 -34.47 -15.83 19.82
C ASP A 18 -35.61 -15.09 19.12
N ALA A 19 -36.73 -14.91 19.83
CA ALA A 19 -37.87 -14.15 19.33
C ALA A 19 -37.52 -12.65 19.12
N GLU A 20 -36.79 -12.03 20.06
CA GLU A 20 -36.34 -10.66 19.95
C GLU A 20 -35.31 -10.49 18.82
N THR A 21 -34.43 -11.45 18.64
CA THR A 21 -33.45 -11.42 17.54
C THR A 21 -34.15 -11.46 16.19
N LEU A 22 -35.17 -12.33 16.02
CA LEU A 22 -35.95 -12.42 14.80
C LEU A 22 -36.77 -11.13 14.56
N ALA A 23 -37.39 -10.57 15.62
CA ALA A 23 -38.13 -9.32 15.54
C ALA A 23 -37.24 -8.15 15.08
N ASN A 24 -36.01 -8.06 15.65
CA ASN A 24 -35.03 -7.05 15.27
C ASN A 24 -34.53 -7.23 13.83
N GLN A 25 -34.31 -8.46 13.36
CA GLN A 25 -33.94 -8.75 11.98
C GLN A 25 -35.03 -8.35 11.00
N ILE A 26 -36.29 -8.65 11.31
CA ILE A 26 -37.44 -8.27 10.48
C ILE A 26 -37.63 -6.75 10.45
N THR A 27 -37.50 -6.09 11.59
CA THR A 27 -37.65 -4.64 11.71
C THR A 27 -36.50 -3.91 11.01
N SER A 28 -35.28 -4.43 11.09
CA SER A 28 -34.12 -3.89 10.38
C SER A 28 -34.20 -4.06 8.85
N GLY A 29 -34.91 -5.09 8.38
CA GLY A 29 -35.16 -5.33 6.95
C GLY A 29 -36.37 -4.57 6.39
N ALA A 30 -37.23 -4.01 7.23
CA ALA A 30 -38.40 -3.23 6.83
C ALA A 30 -38.05 -1.77 6.56
N MET A 31 -37.39 -1.51 5.45
CA MET A 31 -37.12 -0.12 5.03
C MET A 31 -38.40 0.50 4.44
N PRO A 32 -38.68 1.80 4.73
CA PRO A 32 -39.90 2.49 4.23
C PRO A 32 -39.85 2.79 2.72
N PHE A 33 -38.76 2.41 2.04
CA PHE A 33 -38.58 2.57 0.60
C PHE A 33 -37.91 1.33 0.01
N ALA A 34 -38.21 1.03 -1.24
CA ALA A 34 -37.61 -0.08 -1.96
C ALA A 34 -36.11 0.22 -2.19
N VAL A 35 -35.25 -0.63 -1.65
CA VAL A 35 -33.81 -0.55 -1.86
C VAL A 35 -33.42 -1.51 -2.96
N GLU A 36 -32.91 -0.98 -4.06
CA GLU A 36 -32.37 -1.78 -5.17
C GLU A 36 -30.89 -1.94 -4.99
N ALA A 37 -30.41 -3.18 -4.89
CA ALA A 37 -28.98 -3.46 -4.80
C ALA A 37 -28.30 -3.14 -6.15
N LYS A 38 -27.62 -2.01 -6.23
CA LYS A 38 -26.97 -1.52 -7.44
C LYS A 38 -25.67 -2.25 -7.78
N SER A 39 -25.04 -2.87 -6.79
CA SER A 39 -23.83 -3.68 -6.96
C SER A 39 -23.66 -4.62 -5.78
N THR A 40 -23.55 -5.91 -6.04
CA THR A 40 -23.16 -6.92 -5.05
C THR A 40 -21.86 -7.56 -5.54
N GLY A 41 -20.75 -7.16 -4.94
CA GLY A 41 -19.45 -7.79 -5.15
C GLY A 41 -19.15 -8.75 -3.99
N THR A 42 -19.28 -10.05 -4.23
CA THR A 42 -18.78 -11.07 -3.29
C THR A 42 -17.37 -11.46 -3.69
N VAL A 43 -16.37 -11.04 -2.91
CA VAL A 43 -14.99 -11.51 -3.06
C VAL A 43 -14.79 -12.63 -2.05
N ALA A 44 -14.52 -13.85 -2.54
CA ALA A 44 -14.22 -14.97 -1.66
C ALA A 44 -12.93 -14.69 -0.88
N ALA A 45 -12.92 -14.92 0.43
CA ALA A 45 -11.75 -14.71 1.30
C ALA A 45 -10.50 -15.47 0.81
N SER A 46 -10.70 -16.67 0.25
CA SER A 46 -9.63 -17.48 -0.36
C SER A 46 -8.95 -16.86 -1.59
N LEU A 47 -9.68 -16.02 -2.36
CA LEU A 47 -9.10 -15.29 -3.50
C LEU A 47 -8.19 -14.15 -3.01
N GLY A 48 -8.56 -13.48 -1.91
CA GLY A 48 -7.75 -12.44 -1.29
C GLY A 48 -6.44 -12.99 -0.73
N GLU A 49 -6.49 -14.13 -0.04
CA GLU A 49 -5.32 -14.78 0.55
C GLU A 49 -4.29 -15.21 -0.52
N LYS A 50 -4.72 -15.91 -1.57
CA LYS A 50 -3.84 -16.29 -2.69
C LYS A 50 -3.26 -15.10 -3.43
N ALA A 51 -4.03 -14.03 -3.60
CA ALA A 51 -3.53 -12.81 -4.23
C ALA A 51 -2.47 -12.12 -3.36
N LEU A 52 -2.67 -12.10 -2.03
CA LEU A 52 -1.70 -11.56 -1.09
C LEU A 52 -0.39 -12.36 -1.09
N GLU A 53 -0.46 -13.68 -1.02
CA GLU A 53 0.73 -14.54 -1.13
C GLU A 53 1.49 -14.31 -2.43
N GLY A 54 0.78 -14.24 -3.57
CA GLY A 54 1.38 -13.97 -4.88
C GLY A 54 2.06 -12.62 -4.95
N MET A 55 1.45 -11.56 -4.38
CA MET A 55 2.03 -10.21 -4.36
C MET A 55 3.24 -10.13 -3.45
N VAL A 56 3.21 -10.76 -2.27
CA VAL A 56 4.37 -10.82 -1.36
C VAL A 56 5.52 -11.55 -2.02
N LEU A 57 5.27 -12.69 -2.65
CA LEU A 57 6.28 -13.44 -3.36
C LEU A 57 6.89 -12.62 -4.51
N ALA A 58 6.04 -11.96 -5.32
CA ALA A 58 6.50 -11.08 -6.39
C ALA A 58 7.35 -9.91 -5.86
N GLY A 59 6.95 -9.32 -4.72
CA GLY A 59 7.72 -8.27 -4.05
C GLY A 59 9.10 -8.76 -3.60
N ILE A 60 9.19 -9.95 -3.00
CA ILE A 60 10.46 -10.55 -2.57
C ILE A 60 11.37 -10.83 -3.77
N ILE A 61 10.82 -11.41 -4.83
CA ILE A 61 11.59 -11.69 -6.07
C ILE A 61 12.06 -10.38 -6.69
N GLY A 62 11.20 -9.38 -6.82
CA GLY A 62 11.54 -8.06 -7.34
C GLY A 62 12.63 -7.38 -6.51
N PHE A 63 12.50 -7.39 -5.19
CA PHE A 63 13.51 -6.85 -4.28
C PHE A 63 14.86 -7.57 -4.40
N ALA A 64 14.87 -8.90 -4.54
CA ALA A 64 16.09 -9.67 -4.74
C ALA A 64 16.79 -9.32 -6.06
N LEU A 65 16.02 -9.21 -7.16
CA LEU A 65 16.56 -8.83 -8.47
C LEU A 65 17.15 -7.43 -8.45
N ILE A 66 16.46 -6.45 -7.83
CA ILE A 66 16.96 -5.08 -7.67
C ILE A 66 18.23 -5.07 -6.82
N SER A 67 18.27 -5.83 -5.72
CA SER A 67 19.43 -5.91 -4.84
C SER A 67 20.65 -6.47 -5.58
N ILE A 68 20.49 -7.53 -6.35
CA ILE A 68 21.55 -8.11 -7.19
C ILE A 68 22.05 -7.07 -8.20
N TYR A 69 21.12 -6.39 -8.89
CA TYR A 69 21.48 -5.35 -9.85
C TYR A 69 22.28 -4.22 -9.22
N LEU A 70 21.86 -3.70 -8.06
CA LEU A 70 22.53 -2.61 -7.36
C LEU A 70 23.95 -3.01 -6.92
N VAL A 71 24.13 -4.24 -6.41
CA VAL A 71 25.48 -4.72 -6.02
C VAL A 71 26.38 -4.88 -7.22
N LEU A 72 25.88 -5.44 -8.32
CA LEU A 72 26.66 -5.64 -9.53
C LEU A 72 27.09 -4.31 -10.17
N MET A 73 26.18 -3.31 -10.23
CA MET A 73 26.47 -2.03 -10.89
C MET A 73 27.20 -1.03 -10.02
N TYR A 74 26.89 -0.99 -8.72
CA TYR A 74 27.39 0.05 -7.81
C TYR A 74 28.30 -0.47 -6.69
N ARG A 75 28.45 -1.78 -6.55
CA ARG A 75 29.30 -2.42 -5.53
C ARG A 75 28.98 -1.91 -4.12
N LEU A 76 29.94 -1.27 -3.43
CA LEU A 76 29.75 -0.76 -2.06
C LEU A 76 28.59 0.24 -1.93
N PRO A 77 28.45 1.28 -2.76
CA PRO A 77 27.25 2.14 -2.73
C PRO A 77 25.95 1.37 -2.91
N GLY A 78 25.94 0.32 -3.75
CA GLY A 78 24.78 -0.54 -3.93
C GLY A 78 24.38 -1.30 -2.66
N ALA A 79 25.33 -1.78 -1.88
CA ALA A 79 25.06 -2.43 -0.59
C ALA A 79 24.44 -1.45 0.42
N VAL A 80 24.91 -0.22 0.47
CA VAL A 80 24.33 0.84 1.31
C VAL A 80 22.90 1.17 0.87
N ALA A 81 22.63 1.23 -0.44
CA ALA A 81 21.28 1.45 -0.97
C ALA A 81 20.32 0.32 -0.57
N ILE A 82 20.76 -0.93 -0.56
CA ILE A 82 19.93 -2.06 -0.13
C ILE A 82 19.53 -1.92 1.34
N LEU A 83 20.46 -1.50 2.22
CA LEU A 83 20.13 -1.23 3.63
C LEU A 83 19.11 -0.10 3.77
N ALA A 84 19.25 0.97 2.97
CA ALA A 84 18.28 2.06 2.94
C ALA A 84 16.90 1.58 2.45
N LEU A 85 16.85 0.73 1.41
CA LEU A 85 15.62 0.14 0.89
C LEU A 85 14.94 -0.79 1.91
N LEU A 86 15.71 -1.58 2.66
CA LEU A 86 15.16 -2.38 3.77
C LEU A 86 14.52 -1.50 4.83
N GLY A 87 15.18 -0.39 5.19
CA GLY A 87 14.61 0.63 6.07
C GLY A 87 13.32 1.25 5.53
N GLN A 88 13.27 1.54 4.24
CA GLN A 88 12.09 2.04 3.54
C GLN A 88 10.92 1.05 3.62
N VAL A 89 11.15 -0.22 3.31
CA VAL A 89 10.14 -1.28 3.38
C VAL A 89 9.62 -1.43 4.81
N ALA A 90 10.53 -1.54 5.78
CA ALA A 90 10.17 -1.64 7.19
C ALA A 90 9.37 -0.42 7.68
N GLY A 91 9.79 0.79 7.29
CA GLY A 91 9.09 2.03 7.61
C GLY A 91 7.69 2.09 6.98
N SER A 92 7.56 1.67 5.73
CA SER A 92 6.26 1.62 5.04
C SER A 92 5.29 0.63 5.70
N ILE A 93 5.77 -0.56 6.04
CA ILE A 93 4.97 -1.56 6.76
C ILE A 93 4.58 -1.03 8.15
N ALA A 94 5.51 -0.42 8.90
CA ALA A 94 5.22 0.17 10.20
C ALA A 94 4.19 1.31 10.12
N ALA A 95 4.25 2.15 9.09
CA ALA A 95 3.29 3.22 8.87
C ALA A 95 1.88 2.67 8.59
N VAL A 96 1.77 1.66 7.71
CA VAL A 96 0.49 1.04 7.34
C VAL A 96 -0.10 0.20 8.48
N SER A 97 0.75 -0.47 9.29
CA SER A 97 0.30 -1.27 10.45
C SER A 97 -0.24 -0.43 11.62
N GLY A 98 -0.19 0.90 11.53
CA GLY A 98 -0.66 1.79 12.58
C GLY A 98 0.29 1.93 13.77
N TYR A 99 1.53 1.47 13.65
CA TYR A 99 2.55 1.55 14.70
C TYR A 99 2.75 2.98 15.22
N PHE A 100 2.61 3.98 14.37
CA PHE A 100 2.76 5.39 14.74
C PHE A 100 1.50 6.02 15.36
N GLY A 101 0.42 5.28 15.62
CA GLY A 101 -0.80 5.79 16.24
C GLY A 101 -1.56 6.88 15.47
N ALA A 102 -0.93 7.51 14.49
CA ALA A 102 -1.52 8.57 13.66
C ALA A 102 -2.48 8.03 12.59
N PHE A 103 -2.41 6.75 12.29
CA PHE A 103 -3.12 6.09 11.19
C PHE A 103 -3.98 4.92 11.72
N ASN A 104 -4.77 5.17 12.76
CA ASN A 104 -5.70 4.18 13.29
C ASN A 104 -6.78 3.86 12.25
N GLY A 105 -6.83 2.62 11.80
CA GLY A 105 -7.87 2.12 10.90
C GLY A 105 -7.45 1.82 9.46
N PHE A 106 -6.17 1.90 9.14
CA PHE A 106 -5.70 1.41 7.84
C PHE A 106 -5.74 -0.12 7.79
N THR A 107 -6.47 -0.65 6.83
CA THR A 107 -6.43 -2.07 6.50
C THR A 107 -5.49 -2.29 5.33
N LEU A 108 -4.63 -3.32 5.43
CA LEU A 108 -3.74 -3.70 4.35
C LEU A 108 -4.56 -4.28 3.20
N THR A 109 -4.76 -3.48 2.16
CA THR A 109 -5.49 -3.88 0.94
C THR A 109 -4.52 -4.30 -0.16
N LEU A 110 -5.00 -5.06 -1.16
CA LEU A 110 -4.19 -5.42 -2.33
C LEU A 110 -3.59 -4.20 -3.04
N PRO A 111 -4.34 -3.11 -3.33
CA PRO A 111 -3.77 -1.88 -3.85
C PRO A 111 -2.74 -1.23 -2.92
N GLY A 112 -2.91 -1.35 -1.60
CA GLY A 112 -1.94 -0.85 -0.62
C GLY A 112 -0.60 -1.57 -0.71
N ILE A 113 -0.60 -2.90 -0.85
CA ILE A 113 0.62 -3.69 -1.05
C ILE A 113 1.30 -3.32 -2.37
N ALA A 114 0.52 -3.20 -3.46
CA ALA A 114 1.04 -2.74 -4.74
C ALA A 114 1.69 -1.35 -4.64
N GLY A 115 1.10 -0.43 -3.87
CA GLY A 115 1.65 0.88 -3.56
C GLY A 115 2.98 0.82 -2.82
N ILE A 116 3.14 -0.08 -1.86
CA ILE A 116 4.42 -0.29 -1.14
C ILE A 116 5.48 -0.78 -2.13
N ILE A 117 5.17 -1.77 -2.97
CA ILE A 117 6.11 -2.29 -3.98
C ILE A 117 6.53 -1.20 -4.96
N LEU A 118 5.59 -0.39 -5.42
CA LEU A 118 5.86 0.75 -6.30
C LEU A 118 6.75 1.80 -5.61
N SER A 119 6.49 2.10 -4.34
CA SER A 119 7.30 3.02 -3.53
C SER A 119 8.77 2.58 -3.42
N VAL A 120 9.01 1.28 -3.27
CA VAL A 120 10.37 0.71 -3.28
C VAL A 120 11.05 0.95 -4.63
N GLY A 121 10.34 0.76 -5.74
CA GLY A 121 10.86 1.06 -7.08
C GLY A 121 11.29 2.52 -7.23
N MET A 122 10.45 3.46 -6.80
CA MET A 122 10.78 4.91 -6.83
C MET A 122 11.95 5.28 -5.92
N ALA A 123 12.10 4.61 -4.77
CA ALA A 123 13.25 4.84 -3.88
C ALA A 123 14.57 4.33 -4.49
N VAL A 124 14.52 3.24 -5.26
CA VAL A 124 15.67 2.76 -6.05
C VAL A 124 16.10 3.80 -7.07
N ASP A 125 15.17 4.38 -7.81
CA ASP A 125 15.45 5.41 -8.82
C ASP A 125 16.19 6.62 -8.21
N ALA A 126 15.75 7.10 -7.05
CA ALA A 126 16.42 8.19 -6.36
C ALA A 126 17.89 7.85 -6.02
N ASN A 127 18.15 6.64 -5.52
CA ASN A 127 19.51 6.18 -5.22
C ASN A 127 20.37 6.05 -6.48
N VAL A 128 19.79 5.52 -7.57
CA VAL A 128 20.48 5.39 -8.87
C VAL A 128 20.86 6.75 -9.43
N ILE A 129 19.96 7.73 -9.40
CA ILE A 129 20.23 9.09 -9.86
C ILE A 129 21.40 9.70 -9.08
N ILE A 130 21.42 9.56 -7.74
CA ILE A 130 22.50 10.05 -6.90
C ILE A 130 23.83 9.39 -7.30
N PHE A 131 23.85 8.06 -7.45
CA PHE A 131 25.07 7.32 -7.78
C PHE A 131 25.61 7.66 -9.16
N GLU A 132 24.75 7.83 -10.15
CA GLU A 132 25.19 8.24 -11.49
C GLU A 132 25.76 9.66 -11.49
N ARG A 133 25.17 10.61 -10.76
CA ARG A 133 25.71 11.95 -10.61
C ARG A 133 27.06 11.95 -9.90
N ILE A 134 27.24 11.12 -8.86
CA ILE A 134 28.54 10.96 -8.19
C ILE A 134 29.59 10.39 -9.16
N LYS A 135 29.22 9.38 -9.96
CA LYS A 135 30.12 8.80 -10.98
C LYS A 135 30.52 9.82 -12.05
N GLU A 136 29.59 10.65 -12.51
CA GLU A 136 29.88 11.74 -13.46
C GLU A 136 30.93 12.70 -12.88
N GLU A 137 30.77 13.15 -11.65
CA GLU A 137 31.68 14.07 -10.97
C GLU A 137 33.06 13.43 -10.72
N LEU A 138 33.12 12.12 -10.43
CA LEU A 138 34.36 11.37 -10.32
C LEU A 138 35.10 11.27 -11.66
N ARG A 139 34.37 11.08 -12.77
CA ARG A 139 34.95 11.03 -14.12
C ARG A 139 35.55 12.35 -14.56
N VAL A 140 35.06 13.48 -14.08
CA VAL A 140 35.61 14.82 -14.31
C VAL A 140 36.92 15.05 -13.52
N GLY A 141 37.28 14.10 -12.63
CA GLY A 141 38.56 14.16 -11.88
C GLY A 141 38.46 14.85 -10.53
N LYS A 142 37.23 15.08 -9.99
CA LYS A 142 37.08 15.60 -8.65
C LYS A 142 37.44 14.55 -7.59
N SER A 143 37.86 15.01 -6.42
CA SER A 143 38.11 14.11 -5.28
C SER A 143 36.80 13.41 -4.86
N THR A 144 36.91 12.24 -4.23
CA THR A 144 35.76 11.43 -3.81
C THR A 144 34.76 12.22 -2.94
N VAL A 145 35.28 13.02 -2.00
CA VAL A 145 34.43 13.84 -1.11
C VAL A 145 33.75 14.97 -1.89
N ALA A 146 34.45 15.64 -2.79
CA ALA A 146 33.87 16.70 -3.61
C ALA A 146 32.81 16.13 -4.59
N SER A 147 33.06 14.95 -5.16
CA SER A 147 32.13 14.26 -6.06
C SER A 147 30.87 13.81 -5.34
N LEU A 148 31.01 13.32 -4.10
CA LEU A 148 29.86 12.95 -3.27
C LEU A 148 28.94 14.16 -3.02
N HIS A 149 29.54 15.29 -2.59
CA HIS A 149 28.77 16.49 -2.29
C HIS A 149 28.12 17.12 -3.55
N ALA A 150 28.87 17.20 -4.64
CA ALA A 150 28.38 17.74 -5.90
C ALA A 150 27.31 16.83 -6.53
N GLY A 151 27.55 15.51 -6.55
CA GLY A 151 26.60 14.54 -7.08
C GLY A 151 25.28 14.54 -6.33
N PHE A 152 25.30 14.57 -5.00
CA PHE A 152 24.09 14.66 -4.21
C PHE A 152 23.34 15.98 -4.48
N LYS A 153 24.04 17.10 -4.49
CA LYS A 153 23.44 18.42 -4.77
C LYS A 153 22.79 18.47 -6.15
N ASN A 154 23.44 17.91 -7.16
CA ASN A 154 22.95 17.91 -8.54
C ASN A 154 21.78 16.93 -8.72
N ALA A 155 21.78 15.80 -8.00
CA ALA A 155 20.68 14.83 -8.02
C ALA A 155 19.41 15.35 -7.32
N PHE A 156 19.58 16.18 -6.30
CA PHE A 156 18.50 16.61 -5.42
C PHE A 156 17.35 17.30 -6.15
N SER A 157 17.64 18.17 -7.12
CA SER A 157 16.60 18.82 -7.93
C SER A 157 15.75 17.82 -8.70
N SER A 158 16.41 16.87 -9.39
CA SER A 158 15.72 15.85 -10.18
C SER A 158 14.84 14.93 -9.30
N ILE A 159 15.31 14.62 -8.09
CA ILE A 159 14.56 13.79 -7.15
C ILE A 159 13.32 14.54 -6.63
N ILE A 160 13.46 15.83 -6.30
CA ILE A 160 12.31 16.65 -5.88
C ILE A 160 11.30 16.75 -7.01
N ASP A 161 11.74 17.06 -8.23
CA ASP A 161 10.84 17.22 -9.38
C ASP A 161 10.02 15.95 -9.65
N SER A 162 10.67 14.78 -9.57
CA SER A 162 10.00 13.49 -9.73
C SER A 162 8.96 13.24 -8.62
N ASN A 163 9.31 13.50 -7.35
CA ASN A 163 8.41 13.29 -6.23
C ASN A 163 7.24 14.30 -6.23
N VAL A 164 7.49 15.56 -6.59
CA VAL A 164 6.44 16.57 -6.73
C VAL A 164 5.46 16.19 -7.84
N THR A 165 5.98 15.72 -8.98
CA THR A 165 5.12 15.24 -10.08
C THR A 165 4.23 14.09 -9.66
N THR A 166 4.79 13.12 -8.93
CA THR A 166 4.03 11.99 -8.37
C THR A 166 2.97 12.47 -7.38
N LEU A 167 3.32 13.41 -6.50
CA LEU A 167 2.39 13.99 -5.53
C LEU A 167 1.22 14.71 -6.22
N ILE A 168 1.49 15.51 -7.26
CA ILE A 168 0.46 16.17 -8.06
C ILE A 168 -0.46 15.13 -8.70
N ALA A 169 0.11 14.08 -9.30
CA ALA A 169 -0.69 13.01 -9.90
C ALA A 169 -1.61 12.35 -8.88
N VAL A 170 -1.12 12.05 -7.68
CA VAL A 170 -1.93 11.45 -6.61
C VAL A 170 -3.05 12.38 -6.17
N ILE A 171 -2.79 13.68 -6.01
CA ILE A 171 -3.80 14.68 -5.61
C ILE A 171 -4.89 14.80 -6.68
N VAL A 172 -4.51 14.76 -7.97
CA VAL A 172 -5.49 14.87 -9.08
C VAL A 172 -6.36 13.62 -9.20
N LEU A 173 -5.83 12.45 -8.84
CA LEU A 173 -6.55 11.16 -8.90
C LEU A 173 -7.40 10.87 -7.65
N MET A 174 -7.26 11.64 -6.58
CA MET A 174 -7.99 11.50 -5.31
C MET A 174 -9.34 12.22 -5.33
#